data_33388a9601cc6dd2f976b89fd7249af9
#
_entry.id   33388a9601cc6dd2f976b89fd7249af9
#
_cell.length_a   1.000
_cell.length_b   1.000
_cell.length_c   1.000
_cell.angle_alpha   90.00
_cell.angle_beta   90.00
_cell.angle_gamma   90.00
#
_symmetry.space_group_name_H-M   'P 1'
#
loop_
_entity.id
_entity.type
_entity.pdbx_description
1 polymer ?
#
loop_
_entity_poly.entity_id
_entity_poly.type
_entity_poly.pdbx_seq_one_letter_code
_entity_poly.pdbx_strand_id
1 'polypeptide(L)'
;MHQRSNTEALGKLQNSVTAMQEVQAVQDKVIQLQEELDKAEDQMDELTQQLQERDAAVADAAKDADALLALYTLQQQYAAGDYDACLSTMQMMEDEGLLQRLPKEDPNVTPPAQRYEQLKEAVLNK
;
A
#
# COMPACT_ATOMS: atom_id res chain seq x y z
N MET A 1 -48.25 60.18 10.16
CA MET A 1 -48.57 58.98 9.37
C MET A 1 -47.42 58.62 8.44
N HIS A 2 -46.86 59.56 7.67
CA HIS A 2 -45.75 59.23 6.74
C HIS A 2 -44.47 58.74 7.44
N GLN A 3 -44.12 59.33 8.58
CA GLN A 3 -42.96 58.90 9.33
C GLN A 3 -43.07 57.47 9.88
N ARG A 4 -44.28 57.10 10.33
CA ARG A 4 -44.54 55.78 10.88
C ARG A 4 -44.46 54.72 9.76
N SER A 5 -45.01 55.03 8.61
CA SER A 5 -44.96 54.14 7.44
C SER A 5 -43.51 53.94 6.95
N ASN A 6 -42.70 55.00 6.94
CA ASN A 6 -41.29 54.93 6.55
C ASN A 6 -40.48 54.14 7.55
N THR A 7 -40.74 54.27 8.85
CA THR A 7 -40.07 53.52 9.89
C THR A 7 -40.35 52.02 9.77
N GLU A 8 -41.60 51.64 9.48
CA GLU A 8 -41.99 50.26 9.26
C GLU A 8 -41.31 49.68 8.01
N ALA A 9 -41.25 50.45 6.92
CA ALA A 9 -40.60 50.06 5.69
C ALA A 9 -39.08 49.86 5.90
N LEU A 10 -38.42 50.76 6.63
CA LEU A 10 -37.01 50.65 6.98
C LEU A 10 -36.74 49.44 7.85
N GLY A 11 -37.63 49.17 8.84
CA GLY A 11 -37.51 47.98 9.67
C GLY A 11 -37.59 46.69 8.90
N LYS A 12 -38.51 46.58 7.94
CA LYS A 12 -38.65 45.43 7.05
C LYS A 12 -37.44 45.27 6.16
N LEU A 13 -36.91 46.38 5.63
CA LEU A 13 -35.70 46.34 4.80
C LEU A 13 -34.51 45.87 5.61
N GLN A 14 -34.32 46.35 6.83
CA GLN A 14 -33.22 45.90 7.71
C GLN A 14 -33.35 44.42 8.02
N ASN A 15 -34.55 43.93 8.31
CA ASN A 15 -34.75 42.50 8.56
C ASN A 15 -34.42 41.65 7.32
N SER A 16 -34.77 42.14 6.12
CA SER A 16 -34.45 41.46 4.87
C SER A 16 -32.95 41.41 4.61
N VAL A 17 -32.25 42.53 4.89
CA VAL A 17 -30.78 42.57 4.76
C VAL A 17 -30.11 41.62 5.74
N THR A 18 -30.58 41.58 6.98
CA THR A 18 -30.07 40.67 8.00
C THR A 18 -30.28 39.22 7.58
N ALA A 19 -31.47 38.89 7.08
CA ALA A 19 -31.76 37.53 6.60
C ALA A 19 -30.88 37.16 5.42
N MET A 20 -30.62 38.09 4.49
CA MET A 20 -29.71 37.85 3.36
C MET A 20 -28.30 37.62 3.82
N GLN A 21 -27.82 38.37 4.82
CA GLN A 21 -26.49 38.20 5.41
C GLN A 21 -26.36 36.83 6.08
N GLU A 22 -27.37 36.38 6.79
CA GLU A 22 -27.41 35.07 7.42
C GLU A 22 -27.35 33.94 6.36
N VAL A 23 -28.10 34.09 5.26
CA VAL A 23 -28.07 33.13 4.16
C VAL A 23 -26.66 33.08 3.54
N GLN A 24 -26.05 34.24 3.30
CA GLN A 24 -24.67 34.26 2.76
C GLN A 24 -23.66 33.60 3.70
N ALA A 25 -23.81 33.87 5.01
CA ALA A 25 -22.92 33.22 5.99
C ALA A 25 -23.07 31.71 5.98
N VAL A 26 -24.30 31.20 5.84
CA VAL A 26 -24.52 29.75 5.72
C VAL A 26 -23.95 29.23 4.41
N GLN A 27 -24.13 29.94 3.30
CA GLN A 27 -23.56 29.54 2.01
C GLN A 27 -22.03 29.47 2.06
N ASP A 28 -21.40 30.48 2.68
CA ASP A 28 -19.93 30.50 2.84
C ASP A 28 -19.48 29.30 3.67
N LYS A 29 -20.24 28.96 4.71
CA LYS A 29 -19.93 27.79 5.54
C LYS A 29 -20.07 26.49 4.77
N VAL A 30 -21.10 26.37 3.94
CA VAL A 30 -21.32 25.19 3.09
C VAL A 30 -20.17 25.04 2.10
N ILE A 31 -19.75 26.13 1.46
CA ILE A 31 -18.61 26.11 0.53
C ILE A 31 -17.33 25.68 1.26
N GLN A 32 -17.08 26.23 2.44
CA GLN A 32 -15.91 25.88 3.23
C GLN A 32 -15.92 24.40 3.61
N LEU A 33 -17.06 23.89 4.05
CA LEU A 33 -17.20 22.48 4.40
C LEU A 33 -16.99 21.57 3.20
N GLN A 34 -17.48 21.99 2.03
CA GLN A 34 -17.27 21.24 0.79
C GLN A 34 -15.79 21.16 0.42
N GLU A 35 -15.07 22.27 0.56
CA GLU A 35 -13.63 22.31 0.32
C GLU A 35 -12.87 21.41 1.30
N GLU A 36 -13.27 21.44 2.58
CA GLU A 36 -12.66 20.58 3.60
C GLU A 36 -12.93 19.10 3.32
N LEU A 37 -14.15 18.78 2.88
CA LEU A 37 -14.53 17.42 2.52
C LEU A 37 -13.71 16.93 1.32
N ASP A 38 -13.57 17.74 0.28
CA ASP A 38 -12.78 17.41 -0.90
C ASP A 38 -11.32 17.13 -0.53
N LYS A 39 -10.75 17.97 0.33
CA LYS A 39 -9.39 17.76 0.83
C LYS A 39 -9.26 16.47 1.64
N ALA A 40 -10.26 16.18 2.48
CA ALA A 40 -10.25 14.95 3.28
C ALA A 40 -10.34 13.72 2.38
N GLU A 41 -11.17 13.76 1.34
CA GLU A 41 -11.28 12.68 0.35
C GLU A 41 -9.96 12.46 -0.37
N ASP A 42 -9.30 13.53 -0.82
CA ASP A 42 -7.99 13.45 -1.47
C ASP A 42 -6.93 12.85 -0.55
N GLN A 43 -6.93 13.24 0.72
CA GLN A 43 -6.02 12.68 1.73
C GLN A 43 -6.29 11.20 1.97
N MET A 44 -7.56 10.79 2.00
CA MET A 44 -7.92 9.38 2.16
C MET A 44 -7.47 8.55 0.96
N ASP A 45 -7.63 9.08 -0.26
CA ASP A 45 -7.18 8.41 -1.47
C ASP A 45 -5.65 8.23 -1.46
N GLU A 46 -4.93 9.27 -1.06
CA GLU A 46 -3.47 9.23 -0.94
C GLU A 46 -3.02 8.20 0.10
N LEU A 47 -3.66 8.20 1.28
CA LEU A 47 -3.35 7.23 2.33
C LEU A 47 -3.64 5.79 1.88
N THR A 48 -4.75 5.58 1.18
CA THR A 48 -5.11 4.26 0.63
C THR A 48 -4.03 3.79 -0.35
N GLN A 49 -3.57 4.69 -1.23
CA GLN A 49 -2.51 4.37 -2.17
C GLN A 49 -1.20 4.02 -1.46
N GLN A 50 -0.83 4.79 -0.44
CA GLN A 50 0.37 4.52 0.36
C GLN A 50 0.29 3.17 1.07
N LEU A 51 -0.88 2.82 1.60
CA LEU A 51 -1.09 1.52 2.24
C LEU A 51 -0.94 0.38 1.24
N GLN A 52 -1.49 0.52 0.04
CA GLN A 52 -1.35 -0.48 -1.02
C GLN A 52 0.11 -0.67 -1.42
N GLU A 53 0.86 0.43 -1.55
CA GLU A 53 2.29 0.38 -1.87
C GLU A 53 3.09 -0.30 -0.76
N ARG A 54 2.78 0.00 0.50
CA ARG A 54 3.40 -0.66 1.66
C ARG A 54 3.10 -2.14 1.70
N ASP A 55 1.84 -2.52 1.48
CA ASP A 55 1.44 -3.92 1.48
C ASP A 55 2.16 -4.69 0.38
N ALA A 56 2.30 -4.09 -0.80
CA ALA A 56 3.07 -4.68 -1.90
C ALA A 56 4.55 -4.85 -1.53
N ALA A 57 5.15 -3.84 -0.89
CA ALA A 57 6.55 -3.90 -0.46
C ALA A 57 6.77 -4.97 0.62
N VAL A 58 5.84 -5.09 1.57
CA VAL A 58 5.89 -6.13 2.61
C VAL A 58 5.75 -7.52 1.97
N ALA A 59 4.84 -7.69 1.03
CA ALA A 59 4.65 -8.95 0.33
C ALA A 59 5.90 -9.34 -0.47
N ASP A 60 6.55 -8.38 -1.13
CA ASP A 60 7.81 -8.61 -1.85
C ASP A 60 8.93 -9.03 -0.90
N ALA A 61 9.08 -8.33 0.22
CA ALA A 61 10.09 -8.66 1.22
C ALA A 61 9.85 -10.05 1.81
N ALA A 62 8.59 -10.42 2.04
CA ALA A 62 8.24 -11.75 2.53
C ALA A 62 8.62 -12.84 1.52
N LYS A 63 8.41 -12.61 0.23
CA LYS A 63 8.81 -13.56 -0.83
C LYS A 63 10.32 -13.73 -0.91
N ASP A 64 11.08 -12.64 -0.76
CA ASP A 64 12.53 -12.70 -0.72
C ASP A 64 13.02 -13.57 0.47
N ALA A 65 12.41 -13.37 1.64
CA ALA A 65 12.70 -14.18 2.82
C ALA A 65 12.32 -15.65 2.60
N ASP A 66 11.16 -15.91 2.00
CA ASP A 66 10.70 -17.26 1.69
C ASP A 66 11.69 -17.98 0.75
N ALA A 67 12.21 -17.26 -0.24
CA ALA A 67 13.19 -17.81 -1.18
C ALA A 67 14.48 -18.23 -0.46
N LEU A 68 15.00 -17.37 0.41
CA LEU A 68 16.21 -17.66 1.18
C LEU A 68 15.99 -18.82 2.17
N LEU A 69 14.84 -18.85 2.82
CA LEU A 69 14.48 -19.92 3.75
C LEU A 69 14.36 -21.25 3.02
N ALA A 70 13.73 -21.25 1.83
CA ALA A 70 13.60 -22.44 1.01
C ALA A 70 14.97 -22.96 0.57
N LEU A 71 15.88 -22.05 0.19
CA LEU A 71 17.25 -22.42 -0.16
C LEU A 71 17.97 -23.04 1.04
N TYR A 72 17.82 -22.46 2.22
CA TYR A 72 18.39 -23.01 3.46
C TYR A 72 17.85 -24.43 3.71
N THR A 73 16.54 -24.61 3.56
CA THR A 73 15.91 -25.93 3.70
C THR A 73 16.49 -26.94 2.72
N LEU A 74 16.65 -26.51 1.45
CA LEU A 74 17.25 -27.34 0.41
C LEU A 74 18.69 -27.76 0.79
N GLN A 75 19.49 -26.84 1.31
CA GLN A 75 20.85 -27.12 1.78
C GLN A 75 20.83 -28.16 2.90
N GLN A 76 19.92 -28.05 3.84
CA GLN A 76 19.80 -29.00 4.95
C GLN A 76 19.37 -30.38 4.44
N GLN A 77 18.43 -30.44 3.52
CA GLN A 77 17.98 -31.69 2.91
C GLN A 77 19.09 -32.38 2.13
N TYR A 78 19.87 -31.61 1.38
CA TYR A 78 21.00 -32.13 0.64
C TYR A 78 22.06 -32.70 1.59
N ALA A 79 22.39 -31.97 2.64
CA ALA A 79 23.35 -32.42 3.65
C ALA A 79 22.91 -33.71 4.34
N ALA A 80 21.60 -33.89 4.51
CA ALA A 80 21.04 -35.11 5.10
C ALA A 80 20.94 -36.27 4.10
N GLY A 81 21.21 -36.03 2.81
CA GLY A 81 21.08 -37.05 1.78
C GLY A 81 19.67 -37.36 1.37
N ASP A 82 18.71 -36.50 1.76
CA ASP A 82 17.30 -36.67 1.41
C ASP A 82 17.01 -36.03 0.06
N TYR A 83 17.35 -36.72 -1.01
CA TYR A 83 17.23 -36.17 -2.37
C TYR A 83 15.79 -36.04 -2.83
N ASP A 84 14.89 -36.89 -2.36
CA ASP A 84 13.47 -36.76 -2.66
C ASP A 84 12.90 -35.46 -2.08
N ALA A 85 13.27 -35.13 -0.84
CA ALA A 85 12.90 -33.86 -0.23
C ALA A 85 13.50 -32.68 -0.98
N CYS A 86 14.75 -32.80 -1.46
CA CYS A 86 15.39 -31.79 -2.30
C CYS A 86 14.57 -31.50 -3.56
N LEU A 87 14.14 -32.55 -4.24
CA LEU A 87 13.33 -32.42 -5.47
C LEU A 87 12.00 -31.71 -5.18
N SER A 88 11.35 -32.06 -4.07
CA SER A 88 10.10 -31.41 -3.67
C SER A 88 10.30 -29.93 -3.35
N THR A 89 11.38 -29.59 -2.64
CA THR A 89 11.69 -28.19 -2.33
C THR A 89 12.01 -27.39 -3.60
N MET A 90 12.80 -27.96 -4.50
CA MET A 90 13.11 -27.30 -5.78
C MET A 90 11.86 -27.07 -6.61
N GLN A 91 10.94 -28.04 -6.65
CA GLN A 91 9.69 -27.91 -7.36
C GLN A 91 8.81 -26.79 -6.77
N MET A 92 8.71 -26.74 -5.47
CA MET A 92 7.98 -25.68 -4.76
C MET A 92 8.57 -24.29 -5.07
N MET A 93 9.90 -24.16 -5.03
CA MET A 93 10.57 -22.90 -5.34
C MET A 93 10.29 -22.44 -6.77
N GLU A 94 10.27 -23.36 -7.70
CA GLU A 94 9.96 -23.06 -9.10
C GLU A 94 8.50 -22.66 -9.26
N ASP A 95 7.57 -23.43 -8.67
CA ASP A 95 6.13 -23.19 -8.79
C ASP A 95 5.71 -21.85 -8.17
N GLU A 96 6.33 -21.45 -7.07
CA GLU A 96 6.02 -20.21 -6.39
C GLU A 96 6.84 -19.01 -6.88
N GLY A 97 7.69 -19.21 -7.89
CA GLY A 97 8.50 -18.14 -8.47
C GLY A 97 9.57 -17.60 -7.54
N LEU A 98 10.05 -18.40 -6.60
CA LEU A 98 11.06 -17.98 -5.61
C LEU A 98 12.47 -17.89 -6.21
N LEU A 99 12.72 -18.58 -7.31
CA LEU A 99 14.06 -18.61 -7.91
C LEU A 99 14.52 -17.23 -8.35
N GLN A 100 13.63 -16.43 -8.89
CA GLN A 100 13.92 -15.06 -9.32
C GLN A 100 14.19 -14.12 -8.14
N ARG A 101 13.77 -14.53 -6.94
CA ARG A 101 13.96 -13.75 -5.72
C ARG A 101 15.31 -14.00 -5.04
N LEU A 102 16.04 -15.03 -5.45
CA LEU A 102 17.36 -15.32 -4.87
C LEU A 102 18.39 -14.29 -5.35
N PRO A 103 19.18 -13.70 -4.44
CA PRO A 103 20.25 -12.80 -4.82
C PRO A 103 21.25 -13.46 -5.78
N LYS A 104 21.61 -12.74 -6.83
CA LYS A 104 22.51 -13.24 -7.89
C LYS A 104 23.96 -12.83 -7.68
N GLU A 105 24.20 -11.90 -6.77
CA GLU A 105 25.53 -11.36 -6.49
C GLU A 105 25.75 -11.28 -4.98
N ASP A 106 26.95 -11.65 -4.55
CA ASP A 106 27.39 -11.50 -3.18
C ASP A 106 28.91 -11.35 -3.19
N PRO A 107 29.46 -10.26 -2.64
CA PRO A 107 30.89 -10.01 -2.68
C PRO A 107 31.70 -10.93 -1.76
N ASN A 108 31.08 -11.59 -0.78
CA ASN A 108 31.79 -12.31 0.27
C ASN A 108 31.65 -13.84 0.20
N VAL A 109 30.51 -14.31 -0.33
CA VAL A 109 30.21 -15.75 -0.39
C VAL A 109 29.55 -16.08 -1.72
N THR A 110 29.39 -17.38 -1.99
CA THR A 110 28.64 -17.83 -3.15
C THR A 110 27.23 -17.21 -3.13
N PRO A 111 26.81 -16.51 -4.20
CA PRO A 111 25.46 -15.95 -4.24
C PRO A 111 24.39 -17.03 -4.10
N PRO A 112 23.26 -16.74 -3.44
CA PRO A 112 22.20 -17.74 -3.26
C PRO A 112 21.68 -18.35 -4.56
N ALA A 113 21.52 -17.55 -5.62
CA ALA A 113 21.08 -18.08 -6.91
C ALA A 113 22.09 -19.10 -7.49
N GLN A 114 23.38 -18.84 -7.35
CA GLN A 114 24.42 -19.75 -7.78
C GLN A 114 24.45 -21.01 -6.91
N ARG A 115 24.28 -20.87 -5.61
CA ARG A 115 24.19 -22.01 -4.68
C ARG A 115 23.02 -22.92 -5.05
N TYR A 116 21.87 -22.36 -5.38
CA TYR A 116 20.72 -23.13 -5.83
C TYR A 116 21.08 -23.98 -7.08
N GLU A 117 21.71 -23.37 -8.07
CA GLU A 117 22.12 -24.09 -9.29
C GLU A 117 23.10 -25.21 -8.99
N GLN A 118 24.06 -24.99 -8.09
CA GLN A 118 25.02 -26.03 -7.65
C GLN A 118 24.28 -27.20 -7.00
N LEU A 119 23.33 -26.91 -6.11
CA LEU A 119 22.57 -27.96 -5.43
C LEU A 119 21.68 -28.73 -6.41
N LYS A 120 21.01 -28.00 -7.29
CA LYS A 120 20.16 -28.59 -8.33
C LYS A 120 20.97 -29.58 -9.19
N GLU A 121 22.11 -29.15 -9.67
CA GLU A 121 22.97 -29.99 -10.49
C GLU A 121 23.46 -31.21 -9.70
N ALA A 122 23.85 -31.03 -8.45
CA ALA A 122 24.30 -32.12 -7.60
C ALA A 122 23.21 -33.15 -7.33
N VAL A 123 21.96 -32.70 -7.10
CA VAL A 123 20.82 -33.56 -6.85
C VAL A 123 20.41 -34.31 -8.13
N LEU A 124 20.38 -33.64 -9.27
CA LEU A 124 19.98 -34.25 -10.55
C LEU A 124 21.00 -35.27 -11.05
N ASN A 125 22.26 -35.15 -10.64
CA ASN A 125 23.32 -36.08 -11.02
C ASN A 125 23.44 -37.28 -10.06
N LYS A 126 22.56 -37.36 -9.07
CA LYS A 126 22.48 -38.52 -8.17
C LYS A 126 21.49 -39.54 -8.70
#